data_da16f974574bcf30560b126fe738ffbd
#
_entry.id   da16f974574bcf30560b126fe738ffbd
#
_cell.length_a   1.000
_cell.length_b   1.000
_cell.length_c   1.000
_cell.angle_alpha   90.00
_cell.angle_beta   90.00
_cell.angle_gamma   90.00
#
_symmetry.space_group_name_H-M   'P 1'
#
loop_
_entity.id
_entity.type
_entity.pdbx_description
1 polymer ?
#
loop_
_entity_poly.entity_id
_entity_poly.type
_entity_poly.pdbx_seq_one_letter_code
_entity_poly.pdbx_strand_id
1 'polypeptide(L)'
;LSAALLSTMLGVTSCVNDLDTVPLDKDELVSDVVFGKEIGAYEQSLAKIYAGLVIGGNAGGDSDQDVVGIDGGSQASFIRVLWNMQELASDIAHCCWNDPGIPDFNHISWAASSPWIKGSYYRLYYQINLSNAFLRETTDDKLASRGCSEQVKASIKTFRAEARFMRALMYLYALDLYRNVPFVDENSPIGSVRPQQIMKDQLFEYIESEMLACESDMLDPVVGFNDNYGHANKAALWAALSRLYLNADTYVGVNKYTECVTYSKKIISAGYQLEPVYGDMF
;
A
#
# COMPACT_ATOMS: atom_id res chain seq x y z
N LEU A 1 62.01 24.71 -1.17
CA LEU A 1 60.83 24.34 -0.36
C LEU A 1 59.50 24.84 -0.93
N SER A 2 59.48 25.81 -1.85
CA SER A 2 58.22 26.38 -2.42
C SER A 2 57.66 25.62 -3.61
N ALA A 3 58.37 24.71 -4.24
CA ALA A 3 57.89 23.93 -5.40
C ALA A 3 57.17 22.62 -5.02
N ALA A 4 57.32 22.13 -3.79
CA ALA A 4 56.72 20.90 -3.32
C ALA A 4 55.27 21.09 -2.79
N LEU A 5 54.86 22.33 -2.45
CA LEU A 5 53.52 22.62 -1.95
C LEU A 5 52.46 22.86 -3.06
N LEU A 6 52.91 23.05 -4.32
CA LEU A 6 51.97 23.29 -5.44
C LEU A 6 51.50 21.99 -6.13
N SER A 7 52.16 20.86 -5.81
CA SER A 7 51.87 19.57 -6.46
C SER A 7 50.82 18.74 -5.74
N THR A 8 50.35 19.16 -4.55
CA THR A 8 49.39 18.41 -3.74
C THR A 8 47.94 18.94 -3.84
N MET A 9 47.69 19.98 -4.63
CA MET A 9 46.32 20.54 -4.82
C MET A 9 45.60 20.09 -6.10
N LEU A 10 46.18 19.21 -6.90
CA LEU A 10 45.60 18.76 -8.16
C LEU A 10 45.01 17.33 -8.11
N GLY A 11 44.82 16.75 -6.93
CA GLY A 11 44.44 15.34 -6.76
C GLY A 11 43.05 15.07 -6.14
N VAL A 12 42.14 16.03 -6.03
CA VAL A 12 40.83 15.83 -5.45
C VAL A 12 39.70 16.32 -6.36
N THR A 13 39.77 16.04 -7.65
CA THR A 13 38.59 15.93 -8.46
C THR A 13 38.18 14.45 -8.43
N SER A 14 37.71 13.98 -7.28
CA SER A 14 36.96 12.73 -7.19
C SER A 14 35.71 12.92 -8.05
N CYS A 15 35.54 12.04 -9.02
CA CYS A 15 34.38 11.95 -9.88
C CYS A 15 33.11 11.79 -9.02
N VAL A 16 32.45 12.89 -8.69
CA VAL A 16 31.22 12.88 -7.89
C VAL A 16 30.04 12.34 -8.72
N ASN A 17 30.18 12.27 -10.04
CA ASN A 17 29.15 11.76 -10.97
C ASN A 17 29.43 10.35 -11.52
N ASP A 18 30.49 9.67 -11.08
CA ASP A 18 30.86 8.35 -11.58
C ASP A 18 30.04 7.20 -10.94
N LEU A 19 29.18 7.52 -9.99
CA LEU A 19 28.27 6.59 -9.32
C LEU A 19 26.85 6.60 -9.92
N ASP A 20 26.51 7.59 -10.74
CA ASP A 20 25.25 7.64 -11.51
C ASP A 20 25.42 6.94 -12.86
N THR A 21 25.79 5.67 -12.81
CA THR A 21 25.90 4.87 -14.03
C THR A 21 24.52 4.41 -14.48
N VAL A 22 24.17 4.70 -15.72
CA VAL A 22 23.05 4.00 -16.41
C VAL A 22 23.57 2.65 -16.90
N PRO A 23 22.77 1.57 -16.82
CA PRO A 23 23.13 0.27 -17.37
C PRO A 23 23.53 0.42 -18.84
N LEU A 24 24.68 -0.15 -19.23
CA LEU A 24 25.13 -0.19 -20.63
C LEU A 24 24.31 -1.19 -21.45
N ASP A 25 23.65 -2.13 -20.81
CA ASP A 25 22.74 -3.07 -21.42
C ASP A 25 21.43 -2.36 -21.77
N LYS A 26 21.11 -2.31 -23.07
CA LYS A 26 19.89 -1.66 -23.56
C LYS A 26 18.63 -2.48 -23.27
N ASP A 27 18.78 -3.72 -22.82
CA ASP A 27 17.68 -4.61 -22.44
C ASP A 27 17.36 -4.48 -20.95
N GLU A 28 18.16 -3.76 -20.15
CA GLU A 28 17.82 -3.39 -18.79
C GLU A 28 16.87 -2.21 -18.73
N LEU A 29 15.67 -2.46 -18.22
CA LEU A 29 14.63 -1.44 -18.05
C LEU A 29 14.94 -0.56 -16.84
N VAL A 30 15.42 0.64 -17.09
CA VAL A 30 15.52 1.67 -16.04
C VAL A 30 14.18 2.39 -15.85
N SER A 31 13.98 2.94 -14.66
CA SER A 31 12.74 3.61 -14.27
C SER A 31 12.24 4.63 -15.29
N ASP A 32 13.13 5.47 -15.87
CA ASP A 32 12.74 6.49 -16.84
C ASP A 32 12.40 5.95 -18.22
N VAL A 33 12.79 4.72 -18.53
CA VAL A 33 12.36 4.01 -19.76
C VAL A 33 10.97 3.42 -19.55
N VAL A 34 10.71 2.87 -18.36
CA VAL A 34 9.40 2.29 -18.01
C VAL A 34 8.34 3.39 -17.84
N PHE A 35 8.66 4.40 -17.01
CA PHE A 35 7.77 5.52 -16.74
C PHE A 35 8.06 6.69 -17.69
N GLY A 36 7.68 6.56 -18.95
CA GLY A 36 7.85 7.63 -19.94
C GLY A 36 6.87 8.80 -19.72
N LYS A 37 6.58 9.53 -20.80
CA LYS A 37 5.67 10.68 -20.78
C LYS A 37 4.18 10.32 -20.84
N GLU A 38 3.86 9.09 -21.22
CA GLU A 38 2.48 8.61 -21.44
C GLU A 38 1.91 7.99 -20.18
N ILE A 39 0.59 8.04 -20.03
CA ILE A 39 -0.11 7.61 -18.81
C ILE A 39 -0.03 6.10 -18.53
N GLY A 40 0.06 5.26 -19.56
CA GLY A 40 -0.17 3.82 -19.47
C GLY A 40 0.70 3.07 -18.46
N ALA A 41 2.01 3.40 -18.34
CA ALA A 41 2.87 2.74 -17.35
C ALA A 41 2.50 3.12 -15.91
N TYR A 42 2.01 4.33 -15.69
CA TYR A 42 1.54 4.79 -14.40
C TYR A 42 0.24 4.07 -14.01
N GLU A 43 -0.68 3.88 -14.96
CA GLU A 43 -1.91 3.10 -14.77
C GLU A 43 -1.60 1.65 -14.41
N GLN A 44 -0.68 1.01 -15.15
CA GLN A 44 -0.25 -0.36 -14.88
C GLN A 44 0.40 -0.51 -13.51
N SER A 45 1.21 0.46 -13.10
CA SER A 45 1.85 0.46 -11.78
C SER A 45 0.84 0.65 -10.66
N LEU A 46 -0.14 1.53 -10.82
CA LEU A 46 -1.26 1.69 -9.89
C LEU A 46 -2.12 0.41 -9.84
N ALA A 47 -2.43 -0.18 -10.99
CA ALA A 47 -3.19 -1.42 -11.08
C ALA A 47 -2.51 -2.58 -10.32
N LYS A 48 -1.17 -2.65 -10.30
CA LYS A 48 -0.44 -3.65 -9.49
C LYS A 48 -0.68 -3.46 -8.00
N ILE A 49 -0.82 -2.24 -7.50
CA ILE A 49 -1.17 -1.97 -6.09
C ILE A 49 -2.54 -2.57 -5.77
N TYR A 50 -3.54 -2.40 -6.65
CA TYR A 50 -4.86 -3.00 -6.47
C TYR A 50 -4.84 -4.53 -6.62
N ALA A 51 -4.16 -5.02 -7.65
CA ALA A 51 -4.07 -6.44 -7.93
C ALA A 51 -3.52 -7.26 -6.75
N GLY A 52 -2.53 -6.73 -6.03
CA GLY A 52 -1.95 -7.38 -4.85
C GLY A 52 -2.91 -7.57 -3.67
N LEU A 53 -4.08 -6.94 -3.68
CA LEU A 53 -5.14 -7.22 -2.71
C LEU A 53 -5.83 -8.57 -2.99
N VAL A 54 -5.92 -8.97 -4.25
CA VAL A 54 -6.77 -10.09 -4.70
C VAL A 54 -5.97 -11.27 -5.20
N ILE A 55 -4.80 -11.01 -5.81
CA ILE A 55 -3.93 -12.05 -6.38
C ILE A 55 -2.62 -12.19 -5.60
N GLY A 56 -2.05 -13.40 -5.62
CA GLY A 56 -0.82 -13.72 -4.91
C GLY A 56 0.47 -13.33 -5.65
N GLY A 57 0.41 -13.19 -6.97
CA GLY A 57 1.55 -12.90 -7.84
C GLY A 57 1.15 -12.53 -9.25
N ASN A 58 2.12 -12.34 -10.14
CA ASN A 58 1.88 -11.89 -11.52
C ASN A 58 1.35 -12.99 -12.45
N ALA A 59 1.80 -14.23 -12.22
CA ALA A 59 1.49 -15.38 -13.06
C ALA A 59 0.40 -16.21 -12.41
N GLY A 60 -0.65 -16.21 -12.23
CA GLY A 60 -1.70 -17.04 -11.59
C GLY A 60 -1.22 -18.44 -11.13
N GLY A 61 -2.00 -19.11 -10.35
CA GLY A 61 -1.67 -20.41 -9.77
C GLY A 61 -0.58 -20.32 -8.68
N ASP A 62 0.20 -21.38 -8.56
CA ASP A 62 1.19 -21.53 -7.48
C ASP A 62 2.58 -21.00 -7.84
N SER A 63 2.74 -20.46 -9.05
CA SER A 63 4.01 -19.92 -9.53
C SER A 63 4.07 -18.39 -9.42
N ASP A 64 5.29 -17.87 -9.31
CA ASP A 64 5.58 -16.43 -9.35
C ASP A 64 4.86 -15.61 -8.27
N GLN A 65 5.02 -16.06 -7.01
CA GLN A 65 4.42 -15.38 -5.86
C GLN A 65 5.16 -14.09 -5.50
N ASP A 66 4.40 -13.04 -5.19
CA ASP A 66 4.96 -11.79 -4.66
C ASP A 66 5.56 -11.97 -3.25
N VAL A 67 5.03 -12.90 -2.47
CA VAL A 67 5.39 -13.13 -1.07
C VAL A 67 5.75 -14.59 -0.85
N VAL A 68 6.97 -14.84 -0.38
CA VAL A 68 7.50 -16.18 -0.12
C VAL A 68 7.11 -16.65 1.28
N GLY A 69 6.82 -17.95 1.42
CA GLY A 69 6.63 -18.61 2.71
C GLY A 69 5.19 -18.81 3.17
N ILE A 70 4.23 -18.53 2.32
CA ILE A 70 2.88 -19.05 2.37
C ILE A 70 2.72 -19.96 1.16
N ASP A 71 1.86 -21.00 1.25
CA ASP A 71 1.53 -21.83 0.10
C ASP A 71 1.04 -20.98 -1.08
N GLY A 72 1.28 -21.49 -2.29
CA GLY A 72 1.09 -20.76 -3.51
C GLY A 72 -0.33 -20.30 -3.83
N GLY A 73 -0.44 -19.69 -4.98
CA GLY A 73 -1.72 -19.30 -5.54
C GLY A 73 -2.41 -18.15 -4.78
N SER A 74 -3.72 -18.23 -4.72
CA SER A 74 -4.56 -17.23 -4.06
C SER A 74 -4.36 -17.13 -2.55
N GLN A 75 -3.69 -18.10 -1.93
CA GLN A 75 -3.48 -18.13 -0.48
C GLN A 75 -2.58 -16.99 0.01
N ALA A 76 -1.67 -16.50 -0.83
CA ALA A 76 -0.80 -15.37 -0.52
C ALA A 76 -1.43 -14.00 -0.79
N SER A 77 -2.68 -13.92 -1.28
CA SER A 77 -3.38 -12.65 -1.50
C SER A 77 -3.76 -11.98 -0.17
N PHE A 78 -3.83 -10.66 -0.18
CA PHE A 78 -4.18 -9.89 1.03
C PHE A 78 -5.56 -10.28 1.59
N ILE A 79 -6.58 -10.35 0.74
CA ILE A 79 -7.94 -10.70 1.17
C ILE A 79 -7.97 -12.07 1.85
N ARG A 80 -7.27 -13.05 1.30
CA ARG A 80 -7.26 -14.41 1.86
C ARG A 80 -6.59 -14.47 3.23
N VAL A 81 -5.40 -13.87 3.37
CA VAL A 81 -4.70 -13.91 4.66
C VAL A 81 -5.44 -13.10 5.72
N LEU A 82 -6.02 -11.95 5.35
CA LEU A 82 -6.82 -11.14 6.24
C LEU A 82 -8.06 -11.91 6.73
N TRP A 83 -8.79 -12.54 5.80
CA TRP A 83 -9.97 -13.33 6.12
C TRP A 83 -9.64 -14.47 7.09
N ASN A 84 -8.55 -15.22 6.83
CA ASN A 84 -8.11 -16.28 7.72
C ASN A 84 -7.85 -15.77 9.15
N MET A 85 -7.18 -14.62 9.28
CA MET A 85 -6.81 -14.08 10.58
C MET A 85 -8.01 -13.49 11.35
N GLN A 86 -8.99 -12.93 10.67
CA GLN A 86 -10.13 -12.26 11.30
C GLN A 86 -11.30 -13.22 11.50
N GLU A 87 -11.67 -13.99 10.49
CA GLU A 87 -12.91 -14.79 10.52
C GLU A 87 -12.69 -16.18 11.13
N LEU A 88 -11.55 -16.83 10.87
CA LEU A 88 -11.28 -18.15 11.46
C LEU A 88 -10.96 -18.09 12.95
N ALA A 89 -10.58 -16.93 13.48
CA ALA A 89 -10.38 -16.71 14.91
C ALA A 89 -11.68 -16.36 15.66
N SER A 90 -12.82 -16.39 14.96
CA SER A 90 -14.15 -16.15 15.49
C SER A 90 -15.03 -17.40 15.38
N ASP A 91 -16.22 -17.37 15.97
CA ASP A 91 -17.21 -18.45 15.84
C ASP A 91 -18.02 -18.39 14.53
N ILE A 92 -17.70 -17.45 13.61
CA ILE A 92 -18.46 -17.21 12.39
C ILE A 92 -18.10 -18.22 11.30
N ALA A 93 -16.80 -18.59 11.21
CA ALA A 93 -16.30 -19.46 10.15
C ALA A 93 -15.34 -20.53 10.68
N HIS A 94 -15.35 -21.69 10.03
CA HIS A 94 -14.42 -22.78 10.29
C HIS A 94 -13.83 -23.30 8.97
N CYS A 95 -12.51 -23.42 8.90
CA CYS A 95 -11.82 -24.03 7.78
C CYS A 95 -11.47 -25.48 8.14
N CYS A 96 -12.01 -26.44 7.38
CA CYS A 96 -11.75 -27.85 7.59
C CYS A 96 -10.46 -28.37 6.94
N TRP A 97 -9.71 -27.51 6.26
CA TRP A 97 -8.41 -27.87 5.69
C TRP A 97 -7.36 -28.00 6.80
N ASN A 98 -6.48 -28.95 6.60
CA ASN A 98 -5.45 -29.25 7.59
C ASN A 98 -4.08 -28.67 7.22
N ASP A 99 -4.07 -27.54 6.52
CA ASP A 99 -2.82 -26.83 6.22
C ASP A 99 -2.17 -26.35 7.51
N PRO A 100 -0.83 -26.39 7.61
CA PRO A 100 -0.12 -25.98 8.80
C PRO A 100 -0.50 -24.55 9.24
N GLY A 101 -0.98 -24.42 10.47
CA GLY A 101 -1.37 -23.14 11.07
C GLY A 101 -2.80 -22.70 10.81
N ILE A 102 -3.57 -23.34 9.92
CA ILE A 102 -5.01 -23.03 9.74
C ILE A 102 -5.85 -23.46 10.96
N PRO A 103 -5.70 -24.70 11.48
CA PRO A 103 -6.43 -25.09 12.70
C PRO A 103 -6.11 -24.21 13.91
N ASP A 104 -4.93 -23.63 13.97
CA ASP A 104 -4.53 -22.78 15.09
C ASP A 104 -5.41 -21.52 15.24
N PHE A 105 -5.96 -20.98 14.14
CA PHE A 105 -6.89 -19.87 14.20
C PHE A 105 -8.19 -20.25 14.90
N ASN A 106 -8.78 -21.38 14.54
CA ASN A 106 -10.00 -21.86 15.19
C ASN A 106 -9.81 -22.17 16.67
N HIS A 107 -8.60 -22.60 17.06
CA HIS A 107 -8.27 -22.94 18.45
C HIS A 107 -7.67 -21.77 19.22
N ILE A 108 -7.47 -20.60 18.59
CA ILE A 108 -6.82 -19.42 19.21
C ILE A 108 -5.44 -19.81 19.81
N SER A 109 -4.69 -20.63 19.10
CA SER A 109 -3.44 -21.24 19.59
C SER A 109 -2.22 -20.94 18.68
N TRP A 110 -2.33 -19.94 17.80
CA TRP A 110 -1.25 -19.56 16.89
C TRP A 110 -0.01 -19.06 17.62
N ALA A 111 1.14 -19.26 16.97
CA ALA A 111 2.43 -18.73 17.40
C ALA A 111 2.95 -17.69 16.40
N ALA A 112 3.92 -16.88 16.82
CA ALA A 112 4.60 -15.91 15.94
C ALA A 112 5.29 -16.55 14.72
N SER A 113 5.59 -17.85 14.78
CA SER A 113 6.14 -18.64 13.68
C SER A 113 5.10 -19.10 12.65
N SER A 114 3.80 -18.87 12.89
CA SER A 114 2.74 -19.25 11.94
C SER A 114 3.04 -18.69 10.55
N PRO A 115 3.02 -19.51 9.48
CA PRO A 115 3.25 -19.03 8.12
C PRO A 115 2.22 -17.99 7.70
N TRP A 116 0.98 -18.10 8.17
CA TRP A 116 -0.11 -17.17 7.85
C TRP A 116 0.09 -15.80 8.48
N ILE A 117 0.46 -15.73 9.76
CA ILE A 117 0.75 -14.46 10.46
C ILE A 117 1.96 -13.77 9.82
N LYS A 118 3.02 -14.52 9.57
CA LYS A 118 4.23 -14.04 8.92
C LYS A 118 3.96 -13.60 7.47
N GLY A 119 3.18 -14.38 6.73
CA GLY A 119 2.82 -14.09 5.36
C GLY A 119 1.92 -12.86 5.22
N SER A 120 0.95 -12.67 6.13
CA SER A 120 0.12 -11.46 6.14
C SER A 120 0.96 -10.20 6.42
N TYR A 121 1.93 -10.29 7.34
CA TYR A 121 2.89 -9.23 7.60
C TYR A 121 3.69 -8.87 6.34
N TYR A 122 4.23 -9.85 5.64
CA TYR A 122 4.96 -9.62 4.40
C TYR A 122 4.08 -9.05 3.30
N ARG A 123 2.84 -9.51 3.18
CA ARG A 123 1.87 -8.98 2.21
C ARG A 123 1.55 -7.51 2.46
N LEU A 124 1.33 -7.10 3.71
CA LEU A 124 1.12 -5.70 4.06
C LEU A 124 2.31 -4.83 3.64
N TYR A 125 3.53 -5.25 3.97
CA TYR A 125 4.74 -4.49 3.63
C TYR A 125 5.05 -4.49 2.13
N TYR A 126 4.71 -5.56 1.43
CA TYR A 126 4.80 -5.58 -0.02
C TYR A 126 3.91 -4.50 -0.65
N GLN A 127 2.65 -4.39 -0.20
CA GLN A 127 1.72 -3.37 -0.68
C GLN A 127 2.15 -1.95 -0.30
N ILE A 128 2.65 -1.74 0.93
CA ILE A 128 3.23 -0.46 1.36
C ILE A 128 4.40 -0.07 0.45
N ASN A 129 5.29 -1.02 0.16
CA ASN A 129 6.46 -0.75 -0.70
C ASN A 129 6.07 -0.47 -2.15
N LEU A 130 5.06 -1.14 -2.71
CA LEU A 130 4.52 -0.81 -4.04
C LEU A 130 3.99 0.63 -4.09
N SER A 131 3.22 1.03 -3.07
CA SER A 131 2.71 2.40 -2.95
C SER A 131 3.85 3.41 -2.83
N ASN A 132 4.86 3.13 -2.00
CA ASN A 132 6.03 3.99 -1.84
C ASN A 132 6.84 4.10 -3.15
N ALA A 133 7.02 3.00 -3.88
CA ALA A 133 7.70 3.00 -5.17
C ALA A 133 6.95 3.87 -6.19
N PHE A 134 5.62 3.72 -6.28
CA PHE A 134 4.79 4.55 -7.14
C PHE A 134 4.92 6.04 -6.80
N LEU A 135 4.86 6.39 -5.51
CA LEU A 135 4.98 7.78 -5.06
C LEU A 135 6.35 8.41 -5.36
N ARG A 136 7.44 7.62 -5.27
CA ARG A 136 8.79 8.05 -5.67
C ARG A 136 8.91 8.28 -7.17
N GLU A 137 8.24 7.46 -7.97
CA GLU A 137 8.30 7.55 -9.43
C GLU A 137 7.40 8.62 -10.03
N THR A 138 6.50 9.19 -9.23
CA THR A 138 5.49 10.14 -9.68
C THR A 138 5.64 11.53 -9.05
N THR A 139 6.85 11.91 -8.62
CA THR A 139 7.11 13.28 -8.15
C THR A 139 7.00 14.29 -9.28
N ASP A 140 6.68 15.54 -8.97
CA ASP A 140 6.53 16.61 -9.97
C ASP A 140 7.81 16.78 -10.80
N ASP A 141 8.98 16.69 -10.17
CA ASP A 141 10.27 16.78 -10.84
C ASP A 141 10.47 15.65 -11.87
N LYS A 142 10.14 14.40 -11.51
CA LYS A 142 10.22 13.27 -12.43
C LYS A 142 9.22 13.38 -13.57
N LEU A 143 7.99 13.80 -13.30
CA LEU A 143 6.99 14.01 -14.33
C LEU A 143 7.39 15.13 -15.29
N ALA A 144 8.00 16.18 -14.78
CA ALA A 144 8.53 17.28 -15.61
C ALA A 144 9.72 16.81 -16.45
N SER A 145 10.69 16.10 -15.87
CA SER A 145 11.86 15.59 -16.59
C SER A 145 11.50 14.60 -17.70
N ARG A 146 10.44 13.81 -17.52
CA ARG A 146 9.90 12.88 -18.53
C ARG A 146 9.03 13.55 -19.59
N GLY A 147 8.76 14.85 -19.46
CA GLY A 147 7.96 15.62 -20.41
C GLY A 147 6.48 15.28 -20.41
N CYS A 148 5.94 14.86 -19.26
CA CYS A 148 4.51 14.59 -19.10
C CYS A 148 3.67 15.85 -19.34
N SER A 149 2.57 15.71 -20.08
CA SER A 149 1.62 16.79 -20.30
C SER A 149 0.88 17.16 -19.01
N GLU A 150 0.30 18.35 -18.94
CA GLU A 150 -0.50 18.79 -17.78
C GLU A 150 -1.72 17.87 -17.54
N GLN A 151 -2.29 17.32 -18.61
CA GLN A 151 -3.38 16.34 -18.50
C GLN A 151 -2.90 15.05 -17.82
N VAL A 152 -1.75 14.52 -18.21
CA VAL A 152 -1.14 13.33 -17.58
C VAL A 152 -0.80 13.61 -16.13
N LYS A 153 -0.20 14.76 -15.81
CA LYS A 153 0.09 15.17 -14.44
C LYS A 153 -1.17 15.26 -13.58
N ALA A 154 -2.27 15.79 -14.12
CA ALA A 154 -3.55 15.87 -13.42
C ALA A 154 -4.11 14.47 -13.08
N SER A 155 -4.07 13.52 -14.02
CA SER A 155 -4.46 12.14 -13.75
C SER A 155 -3.55 11.49 -12.70
N ILE A 156 -2.23 11.69 -12.82
CA ILE A 156 -1.26 11.13 -11.86
C ILE A 156 -1.46 11.72 -10.46
N LYS A 157 -1.89 12.96 -10.33
CA LYS A 157 -2.25 13.55 -9.03
C LYS A 157 -3.33 12.72 -8.31
N THR A 158 -4.38 12.30 -9.03
CA THR A 158 -5.41 11.40 -8.51
C THR A 158 -4.83 10.01 -8.17
N PHE A 159 -4.01 9.44 -9.05
CA PHE A 159 -3.36 8.16 -8.80
C PHE A 159 -2.44 8.19 -7.57
N ARG A 160 -1.77 9.31 -7.32
CA ARG A 160 -0.97 9.50 -6.09
C ARG A 160 -1.85 9.53 -4.85
N ALA A 161 -3.03 10.16 -4.92
CA ALA A 161 -3.98 10.15 -3.81
C ALA A 161 -4.49 8.72 -3.52
N GLU A 162 -4.79 7.94 -4.56
CA GLU A 162 -5.15 6.53 -4.43
C GLU A 162 -4.00 5.69 -3.83
N ALA A 163 -2.77 5.87 -4.30
CA ALA A 163 -1.60 5.15 -3.77
C ALA A 163 -1.33 5.50 -2.29
N ARG A 164 -1.49 6.76 -1.90
CA ARG A 164 -1.40 7.20 -0.49
C ARG A 164 -2.50 6.59 0.36
N PHE A 165 -3.74 6.60 -0.14
CA PHE A 165 -4.86 5.94 0.51
C PHE A 165 -4.60 4.45 0.70
N MET A 166 -4.15 3.73 -0.34
CA MET A 166 -3.85 2.30 -0.27
C MET A 166 -2.74 2.00 0.75
N ARG A 167 -1.70 2.82 0.81
CA ARG A 167 -0.66 2.71 1.84
C ARG A 167 -1.23 2.91 3.24
N ALA A 168 -2.02 3.96 3.44
CA ALA A 168 -2.67 4.23 4.72
C ALA A 168 -3.64 3.11 5.13
N LEU A 169 -4.35 2.51 4.18
CA LEU A 169 -5.21 1.35 4.40
C LEU A 169 -4.40 0.12 4.86
N MET A 170 -3.23 -0.14 4.24
CA MET A 170 -2.35 -1.23 4.70
C MET A 170 -1.80 -0.96 6.10
N TYR A 171 -1.47 0.27 6.42
CA TYR A 171 -1.07 0.64 7.79
C TYR A 171 -2.24 0.56 8.79
N LEU A 172 -3.48 0.80 8.37
CA LEU A 172 -4.66 0.56 9.21
C LEU A 172 -4.77 -0.93 9.60
N TYR A 173 -4.58 -1.84 8.64
CA TYR A 173 -4.56 -3.26 8.95
C TYR A 173 -3.31 -3.68 9.73
N ALA A 174 -2.18 -3.04 9.52
CA ALA A 174 -0.97 -3.26 10.33
C ALA A 174 -1.20 -2.81 11.79
N LEU A 175 -1.88 -1.69 12.01
CA LEU A 175 -2.30 -1.22 13.35
C LEU A 175 -3.25 -2.21 14.02
N ASP A 176 -4.25 -2.69 13.27
CA ASP A 176 -5.27 -3.64 13.75
C ASP A 176 -4.64 -4.97 14.18
N LEU A 177 -3.79 -5.56 13.34
CA LEU A 177 -3.24 -6.89 13.52
C LEU A 177 -1.98 -6.92 14.40
N TYR A 178 -1.13 -5.89 14.34
CA TYR A 178 0.22 -5.93 14.95
C TYR A 178 0.50 -4.75 15.88
N ARG A 179 -0.31 -3.72 15.90
CA ARG A 179 -0.19 -2.50 16.72
C ARG A 179 1.05 -1.65 16.42
N ASN A 180 2.21 -2.07 16.94
CA ASN A 180 3.48 -1.35 16.77
C ASN A 180 4.27 -2.04 15.67
N VAL A 181 4.60 -1.32 14.61
CA VAL A 181 5.18 -1.91 13.38
C VAL A 181 6.35 -1.05 12.87
N PRO A 182 7.25 -1.60 12.06
CA PRO A 182 8.23 -0.79 11.36
C PRO A 182 7.54 0.22 10.44
N PHE A 183 8.09 1.44 10.35
CA PHE A 183 7.54 2.50 9.51
C PHE A 183 8.43 2.77 8.31
N VAL A 184 7.83 2.79 7.14
CA VAL A 184 8.47 3.17 5.87
C VAL A 184 7.50 3.96 5.00
N ASP A 185 7.99 5.02 4.39
CA ASP A 185 7.29 5.87 3.42
C ASP A 185 8.12 6.06 2.15
N GLU A 186 7.68 6.91 1.24
CA GLU A 186 8.40 7.25 0.01
C GLU A 186 9.74 7.97 0.25
N ASN A 187 9.94 8.58 1.43
CA ASN A 187 11.16 9.29 1.80
C ASN A 187 12.15 8.39 2.55
N SER A 188 11.73 7.21 2.94
CA SER A 188 12.56 6.27 3.67
C SER A 188 13.70 5.75 2.79
N PRO A 189 14.93 5.58 3.33
CA PRO A 189 16.07 5.06 2.57
C PRO A 189 15.78 3.69 1.97
N ILE A 190 16.23 3.48 0.72
CA ILE A 190 16.19 2.17 0.06
C ILE A 190 17.47 1.41 0.43
N GLY A 191 17.35 0.11 0.68
CA GLY A 191 18.47 -0.78 0.96
C GLY A 191 18.46 -1.40 2.35
N SER A 192 19.63 -1.67 2.89
CA SER A 192 19.81 -2.47 4.12
C SER A 192 19.54 -1.71 5.43
N VAL A 193 18.91 -0.56 5.38
CA VAL A 193 18.57 0.21 6.59
C VAL A 193 17.36 -0.45 7.27
N ARG A 194 17.50 -0.75 8.56
CA ARG A 194 16.37 -1.25 9.35
C ARG A 194 15.40 -0.11 9.68
N PRO A 195 14.12 -0.20 9.29
CA PRO A 195 13.13 0.80 9.65
C PRO A 195 12.98 0.92 11.16
N GLN A 196 12.73 2.13 11.64
CA GLN A 196 12.37 2.35 13.03
C GLN A 196 10.93 1.89 13.27
N GLN A 197 10.68 1.40 14.49
CA GLN A 197 9.33 1.07 14.90
C GLN A 197 8.53 2.34 15.16
N ILE A 198 7.31 2.42 14.59
CA ILE A 198 6.31 3.42 14.94
C ILE A 198 5.36 2.83 16.00
N MET A 199 5.06 3.60 17.02
CA MET A 199 4.13 3.20 18.08
C MET A 199 2.69 3.40 17.62
N LYS A 200 1.76 2.60 18.15
CA LYS A 200 0.34 2.59 17.77
C LYS A 200 -0.32 3.97 17.74
N ASP A 201 0.03 4.83 18.70
CA ASP A 201 -0.56 6.17 18.79
C ASP A 201 -0.09 7.05 17.61
N GLN A 202 1.21 7.07 17.34
CA GLN A 202 1.79 7.77 16.19
C GLN A 202 1.33 7.16 14.86
N LEU A 203 1.17 5.84 14.80
CA LEU A 203 0.68 5.16 13.61
C LEU A 203 -0.78 5.52 13.33
N PHE A 204 -1.62 5.61 14.35
CA PHE A 204 -3.00 6.08 14.23
C PHE A 204 -3.06 7.50 13.67
N GLU A 205 -2.27 8.43 14.23
CA GLU A 205 -2.17 9.82 13.75
C GLU A 205 -1.68 9.90 12.30
N TYR A 206 -0.69 9.07 11.93
CA TYR A 206 -0.20 8.99 10.55
C TYR A 206 -1.31 8.53 9.59
N ILE A 207 -2.02 7.44 9.91
CA ILE A 207 -3.10 6.90 9.08
C ILE A 207 -4.20 7.95 8.89
N GLU A 208 -4.63 8.58 9.99
CA GLU A 208 -5.64 9.65 9.96
C GLU A 208 -5.19 10.80 9.07
N SER A 209 -3.99 11.33 9.30
CA SER A 209 -3.46 12.48 8.57
C SER A 209 -3.28 12.19 7.07
N GLU A 210 -2.79 11.00 6.69
CA GLU A 210 -2.63 10.61 5.29
C GLU A 210 -3.98 10.51 4.57
N MET A 211 -4.96 9.86 5.19
CA MET A 211 -6.29 9.75 4.61
C MET A 211 -6.96 11.12 4.44
N LEU A 212 -6.88 11.99 5.46
CA LEU A 212 -7.44 13.34 5.38
C LEU A 212 -6.74 14.19 4.32
N ALA A 213 -5.42 14.09 4.21
CA ALA A 213 -4.65 14.90 3.26
C ALA A 213 -4.88 14.50 1.79
N CYS A 214 -5.18 13.23 1.51
CA CYS A 214 -5.44 12.81 0.12
C CYS A 214 -6.92 12.90 -0.30
N GLU A 215 -7.87 13.16 0.62
CA GLU A 215 -9.31 13.18 0.33
C GLU A 215 -9.67 14.11 -0.84
N SER A 216 -9.09 15.32 -0.89
CA SER A 216 -9.44 16.31 -1.92
C SER A 216 -9.06 15.89 -3.34
N ASP A 217 -8.03 15.06 -3.48
CA ASP A 217 -7.47 14.67 -4.77
C ASP A 217 -7.99 13.31 -5.25
N MET A 218 -8.78 12.61 -4.42
CA MET A 218 -9.44 11.37 -4.80
C MET A 218 -10.69 11.62 -5.64
N LEU A 219 -11.04 10.64 -6.45
CA LEU A 219 -12.27 10.62 -7.25
C LEU A 219 -13.52 10.80 -6.37
N ASP A 220 -14.51 11.51 -6.89
CA ASP A 220 -15.80 11.60 -6.23
C ASP A 220 -16.54 10.26 -6.25
N PRO A 221 -17.42 9.98 -5.26
CA PRO A 221 -18.23 8.80 -5.25
C PRO A 221 -19.13 8.70 -6.48
N VAL A 222 -19.18 7.52 -7.08
CA VAL A 222 -20.10 7.24 -8.19
C VAL A 222 -20.84 5.95 -7.91
N VAL A 223 -22.15 5.97 -8.08
CA VAL A 223 -23.02 4.80 -7.98
C VAL A 223 -23.15 4.14 -9.35
N GLY A 224 -22.91 2.84 -9.42
CA GLY A 224 -22.96 2.06 -10.66
C GLY A 224 -21.63 1.99 -11.41
N PHE A 225 -21.70 1.46 -12.64
CA PHE A 225 -20.53 1.27 -13.50
C PHE A 225 -20.22 2.52 -14.33
N ASN A 226 -18.97 2.94 -14.34
CA ASN A 226 -18.45 3.99 -15.20
C ASN A 226 -16.96 3.73 -15.49
N ASP A 227 -16.29 4.63 -16.21
CA ASP A 227 -14.88 4.50 -16.60
C ASP A 227 -13.90 4.43 -15.39
N ASN A 228 -14.34 4.91 -14.22
CA ASN A 228 -13.56 4.87 -12.97
C ASN A 228 -13.96 3.70 -12.06
N TYR A 229 -14.76 2.75 -12.55
CA TYR A 229 -15.12 1.58 -11.77
C TYR A 229 -13.88 0.74 -11.44
N GLY A 230 -13.73 0.38 -10.16
CA GLY A 230 -12.55 -0.34 -9.66
C GLY A 230 -11.48 0.56 -9.01
N HIS A 231 -11.53 1.87 -9.23
CA HIS A 231 -10.70 2.84 -8.51
C HIS A 231 -11.25 3.14 -7.13
N ALA A 232 -10.38 3.33 -6.15
CA ALA A 232 -10.78 3.86 -4.86
C ALA A 232 -11.20 5.32 -4.99
N ASN A 233 -12.32 5.65 -4.41
CA ASN A 233 -12.87 7.00 -4.41
C ASN A 233 -13.03 7.51 -2.97
N LYS A 234 -13.53 8.73 -2.80
CA LYS A 234 -13.76 9.32 -1.48
C LYS A 234 -14.64 8.45 -0.57
N ALA A 235 -15.60 7.68 -1.12
CA ALA A 235 -16.43 6.81 -0.29
C ALA A 235 -15.63 5.63 0.30
N ALA A 236 -14.68 5.06 -0.44
CA ALA A 236 -13.76 4.05 0.08
C ALA A 236 -12.89 4.62 1.22
N LEU A 237 -12.37 5.83 1.03
CA LEU A 237 -11.62 6.55 2.06
C LEU A 237 -12.47 6.84 3.30
N TRP A 238 -13.71 7.33 3.12
CA TRP A 238 -14.62 7.57 4.25
C TRP A 238 -14.97 6.29 5.01
N ALA A 239 -15.11 5.15 4.31
CA ALA A 239 -15.32 3.86 4.95
C ALA A 239 -14.12 3.44 5.80
N ALA A 240 -12.90 3.63 5.31
CA ALA A 240 -11.68 3.36 6.06
C ALA A 240 -11.55 4.27 7.28
N LEU A 241 -11.83 5.58 7.14
CA LEU A 241 -11.86 6.53 8.28
C LEU A 241 -12.94 6.16 9.28
N SER A 242 -14.14 5.78 8.85
CA SER A 242 -15.21 5.32 9.75
C SER A 242 -14.76 4.12 10.58
N ARG A 243 -14.08 3.15 9.94
CA ARG A 243 -13.51 1.98 10.63
C ARG A 243 -12.40 2.37 11.61
N LEU A 244 -11.50 3.25 11.21
CA LEU A 244 -10.43 3.77 12.07
C LEU A 244 -11.00 4.42 13.33
N TYR A 245 -12.00 5.30 13.17
CA TYR A 245 -12.62 6.04 14.26
C TYR A 245 -13.51 5.17 15.16
N LEU A 246 -14.22 4.18 14.59
CA LEU A 246 -15.02 3.23 15.35
C LEU A 246 -14.15 2.45 16.36
N ASN A 247 -12.91 2.12 15.95
CA ASN A 247 -11.98 1.31 16.71
C ASN A 247 -10.92 2.14 17.48
N ALA A 248 -11.00 3.47 17.45
CA ALA A 248 -10.00 4.36 18.04
C ALA A 248 -9.79 4.10 19.54
N ASP A 249 -10.86 3.81 20.27
CA ASP A 249 -10.77 3.46 21.71
C ASP A 249 -9.95 2.17 21.92
N THR A 250 -10.19 1.15 21.11
CA THR A 250 -9.43 -0.11 21.13
C THR A 250 -7.97 0.08 20.72
N TYR A 251 -7.70 0.91 19.71
CA TYR A 251 -6.35 1.11 19.19
C TYR A 251 -5.50 1.99 20.12
N VAL A 252 -6.05 3.14 20.51
CA VAL A 252 -5.28 4.21 21.19
C VAL A 252 -5.96 4.77 22.44
N GLY A 253 -7.11 4.22 22.89
CA GLY A 253 -7.81 4.65 24.08
C GLY A 253 -8.52 6.01 23.94
N VAL A 254 -8.85 6.42 22.72
CA VAL A 254 -9.49 7.72 22.44
C VAL A 254 -10.86 7.49 21.79
N ASN A 255 -11.88 8.16 22.30
CA ASN A 255 -13.22 8.12 21.71
C ASN A 255 -13.31 9.05 20.49
N LYS A 256 -13.62 8.48 19.31
CA LYS A 256 -13.83 9.19 18.05
C LYS A 256 -15.15 8.80 17.36
N TYR A 257 -16.16 8.47 18.13
CA TYR A 257 -17.47 8.06 17.58
C TYR A 257 -18.19 9.18 16.83
N THR A 258 -17.96 10.45 17.18
CA THR A 258 -18.53 11.59 16.45
C THR A 258 -17.98 11.66 15.04
N GLU A 259 -16.68 11.50 14.87
CA GLU A 259 -16.00 11.43 13.57
C GLU A 259 -16.46 10.21 12.77
N CYS A 260 -16.59 9.04 13.42
CA CYS A 260 -17.13 7.85 12.79
C CYS A 260 -18.52 8.09 12.21
N VAL A 261 -19.44 8.67 12.97
CA VAL A 261 -20.79 9.02 12.51
C VAL A 261 -20.74 10.03 11.37
N THR A 262 -19.84 11.01 11.42
CA THR A 262 -19.68 12.02 10.38
C THR A 262 -19.31 11.40 9.04
N TYR A 263 -18.29 10.53 9.01
CA TYR A 263 -17.85 9.88 7.77
C TYR A 263 -18.84 8.82 7.28
N SER A 264 -19.49 8.08 8.18
CA SER A 264 -20.58 7.15 7.81
C SER A 264 -21.75 7.88 7.13
N LYS A 265 -22.12 9.07 7.62
CA LYS A 265 -23.16 9.90 6.97
C LYS A 265 -22.74 10.40 5.59
N LYS A 266 -21.46 10.72 5.36
CA LYS A 266 -20.98 11.08 4.01
C LYS A 266 -21.23 9.93 3.02
N ILE A 267 -20.95 8.68 3.42
CA ILE A 267 -21.16 7.50 2.56
C ILE A 267 -22.65 7.30 2.26
N ILE A 268 -23.50 7.36 3.28
CA ILE A 268 -24.95 7.22 3.10
C ILE A 268 -25.47 8.30 2.15
N SER A 269 -24.99 9.55 2.32
CA SER A 269 -25.40 10.68 1.47
C SER A 269 -24.87 10.61 0.05
N ALA A 270 -23.87 9.78 -0.23
CA ALA A 270 -23.32 9.56 -1.58
C ALA A 270 -24.24 8.74 -2.49
N GLY A 271 -25.36 8.20 -1.97
CA GLY A 271 -26.41 7.56 -2.76
C GLY A 271 -26.23 6.05 -2.97
N TYR A 272 -25.23 5.43 -2.32
CA TYR A 272 -25.11 3.97 -2.33
C TYR A 272 -26.35 3.31 -1.69
N GLN A 273 -26.81 2.22 -2.30
CA GLN A 273 -27.94 1.44 -1.83
C GLN A 273 -27.49 0.04 -1.43
N LEU A 274 -28.12 -0.53 -0.41
CA LEU A 274 -27.97 -1.93 -0.13
C LEU A 274 -28.76 -2.73 -1.17
N GLU A 275 -28.19 -3.84 -1.66
CA GLU A 275 -28.92 -4.76 -2.53
C GLU A 275 -30.09 -5.38 -1.74
N PRO A 276 -31.35 -5.18 -2.17
CA PRO A 276 -32.52 -5.67 -1.44
C PRO A 276 -32.70 -7.19 -1.51
N VAL A 277 -32.13 -7.82 -2.52
CA VAL A 277 -32.22 -9.27 -2.74
C VAL A 277 -30.85 -9.90 -2.57
N TYR A 278 -30.64 -10.62 -1.49
CA TYR A 278 -29.36 -11.25 -1.17
C TYR A 278 -28.79 -12.11 -2.31
N GLY A 279 -29.66 -12.84 -3.04
CA GLY A 279 -29.24 -13.68 -4.17
C GLY A 279 -28.64 -12.91 -5.35
N ASP A 280 -28.96 -11.62 -5.49
CA ASP A 280 -28.50 -10.78 -6.60
C ASP A 280 -27.07 -10.20 -6.35
N MET A 281 -26.49 -10.49 -5.18
CA MET A 281 -25.11 -10.12 -4.85
C MET A 281 -24.06 -11.10 -5.40
N PHE A 282 -24.47 -12.26 -5.98
CA PHE A 282 -23.58 -13.36 -6.41
C PHE A 282 -23.83 -13.74 -7.90
#